data_a25dd396656890c8c565ebab400202a9
#
_entry.id   a25dd396656890c8c565ebab400202a9
#
_cell.length_a   1.000
_cell.length_b   1.000
_cell.length_c   1.000
_cell.angle_alpha   90.00
_cell.angle_beta   90.00
_cell.angle_gamma   90.00
#
_symmetry.space_group_name_H-M   'P 1'
#
loop_
_entity.id
_entity.type
_entity.pdbx_description
1 polymer ?
#
loop_
_entity_poly.entity_id
_entity_poly.type
_entity_poly.pdbx_seq_one_letter_code
_entity_poly.pdbx_strand_id
1 'polypeptide(L)'
;MESNCLRGLFGVSSPRPVEPRVAPQPTEPTESIEDETAFQIPSGMMEKLLANTFTGDGTKHPDEHLHFVDDICGLFKLAGIPDDVVKKNAFPLSLGADALTWYRLCDDTRSWNYKRLKLEFHQKYYPMHLVHHDRNYMNNFWPREGESIVQAWGRLKSMLYSCPNHELSKLTIL
;
A
#
# COMPACT_ATOMS: atom_id res chain seq x y z
N MET A 1 -19.46 -8.95 -69.91
CA MET A 1 -19.06 -10.12 -70.78
C MET A 1 -18.44 -11.09 -69.79
N GLU A 2 -19.24 -11.93 -69.35
CA GLU A 2 -19.40 -13.36 -69.71
C GLU A 2 -18.31 -14.22 -69.08
N SER A 3 -18.72 -14.96 -68.14
CA SER A 3 -19.22 -16.37 -68.25
C SER A 3 -18.07 -17.34 -68.03
N ASN A 4 -18.05 -18.27 -67.26
CA ASN A 4 -18.89 -19.40 -66.95
C ASN A 4 -18.04 -20.42 -66.19
N CYS A 5 -18.40 -20.94 -65.12
CA CYS A 5 -19.21 -22.16 -64.92
C CYS A 5 -18.44 -23.48 -65.09
N LEU A 6 -18.43 -24.21 -64.00
CA LEU A 6 -18.65 -25.66 -63.86
C LEU A 6 -17.48 -26.65 -63.91
N ARG A 7 -17.60 -27.48 -62.87
CA ARG A 7 -17.29 -28.94 -62.77
C ARG A 7 -15.89 -29.25 -62.22
N GLY A 8 -15.77 -30.10 -61.31
CA GLY A 8 -16.65 -31.11 -60.71
C GLY A 8 -15.87 -31.96 -59.73
N LEU A 9 -16.59 -32.39 -58.79
CA LEU A 9 -16.57 -33.68 -58.14
C LEU A 9 -15.36 -34.59 -58.39
N PHE A 10 -14.63 -34.86 -57.35
CA PHE A 10 -14.41 -36.21 -56.79
C PHE A 10 -13.59 -36.04 -55.52
N GLY A 11 -14.20 -36.46 -54.42
CA GLY A 11 -13.60 -36.52 -53.13
C GLY A 11 -12.52 -37.61 -53.06
N VAL A 12 -11.47 -37.21 -52.36
CA VAL A 12 -10.65 -38.17 -51.62
C VAL A 12 -10.47 -37.59 -50.23
N SER A 13 -11.21 -38.19 -49.31
CA SER A 13 -11.11 -37.93 -47.89
C SER A 13 -9.76 -38.47 -47.42
N SER A 14 -8.78 -37.59 -47.23
CA SER A 14 -7.58 -37.94 -46.49
C SER A 14 -7.94 -38.02 -45.01
N PRO A 15 -7.55 -39.07 -44.30
CA PRO A 15 -7.74 -39.14 -42.85
C PRO A 15 -6.88 -38.07 -42.19
N ARG A 16 -7.53 -37.25 -41.32
CA ARG A 16 -6.81 -36.28 -40.48
C ARG A 16 -5.82 -37.02 -39.58
N PRO A 17 -4.61 -36.49 -39.39
CA PRO A 17 -3.71 -37.01 -38.40
C PRO A 17 -4.40 -36.91 -37.02
N VAL A 18 -4.43 -38.00 -36.32
CA VAL A 18 -4.84 -38.05 -34.92
C VAL A 18 -3.77 -37.34 -34.12
N GLU A 19 -4.08 -36.16 -33.63
CA GLU A 19 -3.22 -35.49 -32.66
C GLU A 19 -3.05 -36.40 -31.44
N PRO A 20 -1.81 -36.56 -30.95
CA PRO A 20 -1.59 -37.31 -29.72
C PRO A 20 -2.30 -36.59 -28.57
N ARG A 21 -3.18 -37.34 -27.90
CA ARG A 21 -3.85 -36.93 -26.69
C ARG A 21 -2.77 -36.50 -25.67
N VAL A 22 -2.59 -35.20 -25.50
CA VAL A 22 -1.79 -34.64 -24.41
C VAL A 22 -2.44 -35.10 -23.11
N ALA A 23 -1.70 -35.88 -22.34
CA ALA A 23 -2.10 -36.24 -20.99
C ALA A 23 -2.39 -34.95 -20.20
N PRO A 24 -3.45 -34.94 -19.35
CA PRO A 24 -3.70 -33.80 -18.51
C PRO A 24 -2.45 -33.53 -17.66
N GLN A 25 -1.86 -32.36 -17.83
CA GLN A 25 -0.80 -31.90 -16.94
C GLN A 25 -1.36 -31.86 -15.52
N PRO A 26 -0.57 -32.22 -14.51
CA PRO A 26 -0.97 -32.02 -13.13
C PRO A 26 -1.33 -30.54 -13.00
N THR A 27 -2.58 -30.25 -12.71
CA THR A 27 -3.02 -28.93 -12.27
C THR A 27 -2.17 -28.59 -11.06
N GLU A 28 -1.33 -27.57 -11.20
CA GLU A 28 -0.72 -26.93 -10.03
C GLU A 28 -1.84 -26.72 -9.02
N PRO A 29 -1.57 -26.98 -7.73
CA PRO A 29 -2.55 -26.70 -6.72
C PRO A 29 -2.89 -25.22 -6.87
N THR A 30 -4.09 -24.91 -7.30
CA THR A 30 -4.71 -23.60 -7.12
C THR A 30 -4.52 -23.32 -5.64
N GLU A 31 -3.61 -22.40 -5.31
CA GLU A 31 -3.58 -21.85 -3.98
C GLU A 31 -4.99 -21.35 -3.73
N SER A 32 -5.74 -22.16 -3.02
CA SER A 32 -6.99 -21.76 -2.41
C SER A 32 -6.64 -20.46 -1.68
N ILE A 33 -7.28 -19.37 -2.08
CA ILE A 33 -7.34 -18.12 -1.30
C ILE A 33 -7.84 -18.61 0.05
N GLU A 34 -6.88 -18.88 0.94
CA GLU A 34 -7.18 -19.31 2.30
C GLU A 34 -8.04 -18.20 2.86
N ASP A 35 -9.25 -18.60 3.18
CA ASP A 35 -10.26 -17.92 3.95
C ASP A 35 -9.57 -16.92 4.88
N GLU A 36 -9.76 -15.63 4.58
CA GLU A 36 -9.17 -14.50 5.30
C GLU A 36 -9.53 -14.74 6.78
N THR A 37 -8.63 -15.38 7.51
CA THR A 37 -8.85 -15.88 8.86
C THR A 37 -9.40 -14.71 9.67
N ALA A 38 -10.70 -14.74 9.89
CA ALA A 38 -11.41 -13.73 10.66
C ALA A 38 -10.86 -13.78 12.08
N PHE A 39 -9.82 -12.98 12.36
CA PHE A 39 -9.30 -12.83 13.70
C PHE A 39 -9.93 -11.61 14.36
N GLN A 40 -10.10 -11.68 15.64
CA GLN A 40 -10.63 -10.57 16.41
C GLN A 40 -9.50 -9.65 16.86
N ILE A 41 -9.60 -8.37 16.48
CA ILE A 41 -8.64 -7.36 16.94
C ILE A 41 -8.81 -7.19 18.45
N PRO A 42 -7.72 -7.28 19.26
CA PRO A 42 -7.79 -7.10 20.71
C PRO A 42 -8.37 -5.73 21.08
N SER A 43 -9.24 -5.68 22.10
CA SER A 43 -9.89 -4.44 22.53
C SER A 43 -8.88 -3.34 22.89
N GLY A 44 -7.77 -3.69 23.55
CA GLY A 44 -6.72 -2.73 23.88
C GLY A 44 -5.98 -2.17 22.66
N MET A 45 -5.85 -2.92 21.55
CA MET A 45 -5.33 -2.41 20.28
C MET A 45 -6.34 -1.44 19.67
N MET A 46 -7.61 -1.85 19.61
CA MET A 46 -8.69 -1.04 19.04
C MET A 46 -8.82 0.30 19.76
N GLU A 47 -8.81 0.30 21.10
CA GLU A 47 -8.86 1.52 21.91
C GLU A 47 -7.73 2.50 21.57
N LYS A 48 -6.50 2.01 21.46
CA LYS A 48 -5.33 2.83 21.11
C LYS A 48 -5.42 3.42 19.70
N LEU A 49 -5.89 2.64 18.72
CA LEU A 49 -6.05 3.09 17.35
C LEU A 49 -7.15 4.16 17.25
N LEU A 50 -8.28 3.96 17.89
CA LEU A 50 -9.39 4.91 17.92
C LEU A 50 -9.06 6.21 18.66
N ALA A 51 -8.21 6.15 19.69
CA ALA A 51 -7.78 7.33 20.45
C ALA A 51 -6.87 8.27 19.67
N ASN A 52 -6.23 7.80 18.59
CA ASN A 52 -5.25 8.59 17.82
C ASN A 52 -5.47 8.48 16.31
N THR A 53 -6.67 8.78 15.85
CA THR A 53 -7.06 8.66 14.44
C THR A 53 -6.38 9.70 13.54
N PHE A 54 -6.18 9.33 12.29
CA PHE A 54 -5.75 10.23 11.20
C PHE A 54 -6.97 10.75 10.46
N THR A 55 -7.16 12.05 10.44
CA THR A 55 -8.35 12.70 9.86
C THR A 55 -8.17 13.13 8.41
N GLY A 56 -6.92 13.36 7.98
CA GLY A 56 -6.62 13.84 6.62
C GLY A 56 -6.69 15.36 6.45
N ASP A 57 -6.82 16.11 7.54
CA ASP A 57 -6.91 17.57 7.58
C ASP A 57 -5.54 18.30 7.58
N GLY A 58 -4.45 17.57 7.46
CA GLY A 58 -3.09 18.11 7.48
C GLY A 58 -2.52 18.39 8.87
N THR A 59 -3.25 18.11 9.95
CA THR A 59 -2.74 18.30 11.32
C THR A 59 -1.71 17.26 11.73
N LYS A 60 -1.78 16.07 11.14
CA LYS A 60 -0.89 14.95 11.39
C LYS A 60 -0.18 14.53 10.12
N HIS A 61 1.14 14.29 10.20
CA HIS A 61 1.89 13.80 9.04
C HIS A 61 1.54 12.33 8.74
N PRO A 62 1.33 11.96 7.46
CA PRO A 62 0.96 10.59 7.08
C PRO A 62 1.96 9.53 7.52
N ASP A 63 3.27 9.79 7.42
CA ASP A 63 4.31 8.85 7.86
C ASP A 63 4.29 8.63 9.37
N GLU A 64 4.10 9.70 10.16
CA GLU A 64 3.96 9.60 11.60
C GLU A 64 2.79 8.69 11.98
N HIS A 65 1.67 8.83 11.24
CA HIS A 65 0.52 7.95 11.44
C HIS A 65 0.81 6.50 11.07
N LEU A 66 1.49 6.24 9.96
CA LEU A 66 1.87 4.88 9.56
C LEU A 66 2.81 4.23 10.58
N HIS A 67 3.78 4.97 11.10
CA HIS A 67 4.66 4.50 12.18
C HIS A 67 3.85 4.17 13.44
N PHE A 68 2.92 5.05 13.83
CA PHE A 68 2.04 4.80 14.97
C PHE A 68 1.26 3.49 14.81
N VAL A 69 0.68 3.22 13.63
CA VAL A 69 -0.04 1.96 13.36
C VAL A 69 0.90 0.76 13.43
N ASP A 70 2.10 0.88 12.84
CA ASP A 70 3.11 -0.17 12.87
C ASP A 70 3.55 -0.48 14.32
N ASP A 71 3.75 0.53 15.15
CA ASP A 71 4.15 0.40 16.56
C ASP A 71 3.04 -0.24 17.39
N ILE A 72 1.80 0.24 17.26
CA ILE A 72 0.67 -0.35 18.00
C ILE A 72 0.46 -1.80 17.62
N CYS A 73 0.46 -2.15 16.33
CA CYS A 73 0.33 -3.54 15.90
C CYS A 73 1.52 -4.40 16.39
N GLY A 74 2.72 -3.83 16.46
CA GLY A 74 3.91 -4.49 16.97
C GLY A 74 3.84 -4.86 18.46
N LEU A 75 3.06 -4.11 19.26
CA LEU A 75 2.84 -4.41 20.68
C LEU A 75 1.92 -5.62 20.90
N PHE A 76 1.08 -5.95 19.94
CA PHE A 76 0.08 -7.00 20.05
C PHE A 76 0.41 -8.14 19.08
N LYS A 77 1.27 -9.07 19.51
CA LYS A 77 1.60 -10.27 18.72
C LYS A 77 0.44 -11.27 18.77
N LEU A 78 -0.17 -11.54 17.63
CA LEU A 78 -1.26 -12.52 17.48
C LEU A 78 -0.67 -13.83 16.95
N ALA A 79 -0.74 -14.90 17.74
CA ALA A 79 -0.18 -16.18 17.37
C ALA A 79 -0.86 -16.74 16.10
N GLY A 80 -0.05 -17.15 15.12
CA GLY A 80 -0.55 -17.76 13.88
C GLY A 80 -1.07 -16.79 12.83
N ILE A 81 -1.05 -15.47 13.10
CA ILE A 81 -1.51 -14.47 12.14
C ILE A 81 -0.32 -13.63 11.68
N PRO A 82 -0.09 -13.51 10.35
CA PRO A 82 0.96 -12.66 9.82
C PRO A 82 0.79 -11.19 10.22
N ASP A 83 1.88 -10.52 10.58
CA ASP A 83 1.87 -9.11 11.01
C ASP A 83 1.19 -8.19 9.96
N ASP A 84 1.39 -8.45 8.66
CA ASP A 84 0.79 -7.67 7.58
C ASP A 84 -0.73 -7.78 7.53
N VAL A 85 -1.28 -8.95 7.87
CA VAL A 85 -2.73 -9.17 7.96
C VAL A 85 -3.31 -8.39 9.15
N VAL A 86 -2.62 -8.44 10.30
CA VAL A 86 -3.02 -7.66 11.49
C VAL A 86 -3.04 -6.16 11.16
N LYS A 87 -1.96 -5.65 10.58
CA LYS A 87 -1.82 -4.23 10.23
C LYS A 87 -2.85 -3.78 9.20
N LYS A 88 -3.08 -4.59 8.17
CA LYS A 88 -4.10 -4.31 7.15
C LYS A 88 -5.48 -4.14 7.76
N ASN A 89 -5.88 -5.05 8.66
CA ASN A 89 -7.20 -5.03 9.29
C ASN A 89 -7.32 -3.97 10.40
N ALA A 90 -6.22 -3.62 11.07
CA ALA A 90 -6.15 -2.57 12.08
C ALA A 90 -6.18 -1.15 11.48
N PHE A 91 -5.61 -0.97 10.28
CA PHE A 91 -5.44 0.34 9.65
C PHE A 91 -6.74 1.14 9.53
N PRO A 92 -7.87 0.62 9.01
CA PRO A 92 -9.10 1.41 8.90
C PRO A 92 -9.67 1.87 10.25
N LEU A 93 -9.34 1.18 11.35
CA LEU A 93 -9.74 1.60 12.70
C LEU A 93 -8.95 2.83 13.20
N SER A 94 -7.81 3.08 12.60
CA SER A 94 -6.97 4.25 12.90
C SER A 94 -7.31 5.47 12.04
N LEU A 95 -8.30 5.38 11.15
CA LEU A 95 -8.73 6.47 10.29
C LEU A 95 -10.00 7.13 10.82
N GLY A 96 -10.07 8.45 10.70
CA GLY A 96 -11.25 9.24 11.04
C GLY A 96 -11.64 10.20 9.91
N ALA A 97 -12.84 10.79 10.01
CA ALA A 97 -13.34 11.82 9.10
C ALA A 97 -13.09 11.51 7.61
N ASP A 98 -12.43 12.44 6.90
CA ASP A 98 -12.18 12.34 5.45
C ASP A 98 -11.27 11.18 5.08
N ALA A 99 -10.34 10.80 5.95
CA ALA A 99 -9.44 9.69 5.69
C ALA A 99 -10.18 8.35 5.67
N LEU A 100 -11.13 8.15 6.58
CA LEU A 100 -11.98 6.96 6.59
C LEU A 100 -12.93 6.95 5.38
N THR A 101 -13.45 8.11 5.00
CA THR A 101 -14.29 8.25 3.80
C THR A 101 -13.50 7.91 2.55
N TRP A 102 -12.27 8.43 2.41
CA TRP A 102 -11.37 8.05 1.32
C TRP A 102 -11.15 6.54 1.25
N TYR A 103 -10.80 5.91 2.37
CA TYR A 103 -10.56 4.46 2.43
C TYR A 103 -11.77 3.65 1.96
N ARG A 104 -12.98 4.06 2.36
CA ARG A 104 -14.23 3.39 1.97
C ARG A 104 -14.61 3.59 0.50
N LEU A 105 -14.17 4.68 -0.11
CA LEU A 105 -14.41 4.98 -1.52
C LEU A 105 -13.36 4.35 -2.45
N CYS A 106 -12.24 3.86 -1.92
CA CYS A 106 -11.28 3.14 -2.74
C CYS A 106 -11.85 1.79 -3.17
N ASP A 107 -11.79 1.54 -4.49
CA ASP A 107 -12.18 0.26 -5.04
C ASP A 107 -11.23 -0.84 -4.55
N ASP A 108 -11.82 -2.00 -4.22
CA ASP A 108 -11.10 -3.24 -3.96
C ASP A 108 -10.04 -3.21 -2.82
N THR A 109 -10.25 -2.38 -1.80
CA THR A 109 -9.36 -2.34 -0.62
C THR A 109 -9.19 -3.71 0.06
N ARG A 110 -10.14 -4.62 -0.15
CA ARG A 110 -10.09 -5.99 0.40
C ARG A 110 -8.97 -6.82 -0.22
N SER A 111 -8.67 -6.62 -1.51
CA SER A 111 -7.57 -7.32 -2.21
C SER A 111 -6.19 -6.73 -1.91
N TRP A 112 -6.12 -5.55 -1.30
CA TRP A 112 -4.84 -4.92 -1.00
C TRP A 112 -4.13 -5.63 0.15
N ASN A 113 -2.84 -5.84 0.01
CA ASN A 113 -1.97 -6.12 1.15
C ASN A 113 -1.58 -4.82 1.86
N TYR A 114 -0.97 -4.91 3.04
CA TYR A 114 -0.59 -3.74 3.83
C TYR A 114 0.41 -2.82 3.09
N LYS A 115 1.31 -3.40 2.31
CA LYS A 115 2.26 -2.63 1.49
C LYS A 115 1.56 -1.77 0.44
N ARG A 116 0.57 -2.31 -0.26
CA ARG A 116 -0.24 -1.58 -1.24
C ARG A 116 -1.05 -0.47 -0.56
N LEU A 117 -1.66 -0.79 0.57
CA LEU A 117 -2.43 0.17 1.35
C LEU A 117 -1.58 1.38 1.76
N LYS A 118 -0.37 1.15 2.28
CA LYS A 118 0.57 2.25 2.62
C LYS A 118 0.89 3.11 1.40
N LEU A 119 1.12 2.50 0.25
CA LEU A 119 1.43 3.22 -0.99
C LEU A 119 0.29 4.14 -1.41
N GLU A 120 -0.95 3.63 -1.44
CA GLU A 120 -2.14 4.41 -1.83
C GLU A 120 -2.43 5.54 -0.82
N PHE A 121 -2.26 5.26 0.47
CA PHE A 121 -2.37 6.25 1.53
C PHE A 121 -1.36 7.39 1.37
N HIS A 122 -0.10 7.05 1.08
CA HIS A 122 0.94 8.02 0.78
C HIS A 122 0.61 8.86 -0.45
N GLN A 123 0.22 8.23 -1.56
CA GLN A 123 -0.14 8.95 -2.78
C GLN A 123 -1.28 9.95 -2.54
N LYS A 124 -2.21 9.61 -1.64
CA LYS A 124 -3.33 10.49 -1.31
C LYS A 124 -2.93 11.66 -0.42
N TYR A 125 -2.19 11.38 0.68
CA TYR A 125 -1.98 12.38 1.75
C TYR A 125 -0.58 12.98 1.79
N TYR A 126 0.37 12.35 1.08
CA TYR A 126 1.74 12.85 0.97
C TYR A 126 2.28 12.66 -0.46
N PRO A 127 1.64 13.28 -1.45
CA PRO A 127 2.04 13.13 -2.84
C PRO A 127 3.44 13.70 -3.09
N MET A 128 4.07 13.28 -4.18
CA MET A 128 5.48 13.56 -4.48
C MET A 128 5.86 15.04 -4.45
N HIS A 129 4.93 15.95 -4.79
CA HIS A 129 5.22 17.39 -4.74
C HIS A 129 5.43 17.89 -3.30
N LEU A 130 4.75 17.33 -2.29
CA LEU A 130 4.99 17.63 -0.88
C LEU A 130 6.34 17.05 -0.42
N VAL A 131 6.70 15.84 -0.85
CA VAL A 131 8.01 15.27 -0.60
C VAL A 131 9.13 16.19 -1.11
N HIS A 132 8.99 16.70 -2.34
CA HIS A 132 9.95 17.64 -2.92
C HIS A 132 9.99 18.98 -2.16
N HIS A 133 8.83 19.49 -1.75
CA HIS A 133 8.75 20.70 -0.94
C HIS A 133 9.52 20.55 0.38
N ASP A 134 9.25 19.49 1.12
CA ASP A 134 9.89 19.24 2.41
C ASP A 134 11.37 18.95 2.27
N ARG A 135 11.78 18.23 1.22
CA ARG A 135 13.19 18.03 0.90
C ARG A 135 13.91 19.34 0.61
N ASN A 136 13.32 20.22 -0.20
CA ASN A 136 13.88 21.54 -0.46
C ASN A 136 13.98 22.39 0.81
N TYR A 137 12.96 22.33 1.67
CA TYR A 137 12.97 23.03 2.93
C TYR A 137 14.09 22.52 3.85
N MET A 138 14.30 21.19 3.95
CA MET A 138 15.38 20.60 4.73
C MET A 138 16.77 20.94 4.17
N ASN A 139 16.93 20.94 2.82
CA ASN A 139 18.20 21.31 2.18
C ASN A 139 18.58 22.76 2.43
N ASN A 140 17.60 23.65 2.55
CA ASN A 140 17.77 25.07 2.82
C ASN A 140 17.42 25.42 4.27
N PHE A 141 17.58 24.46 5.18
CA PHE A 141 17.24 24.65 6.58
C PHE A 141 18.14 25.71 7.22
N TRP A 142 17.51 26.69 7.88
CA TRP A 142 18.19 27.73 8.64
C TRP A 142 17.47 27.97 9.98
N PRO A 143 18.21 28.26 11.07
CA PRO A 143 17.61 28.67 12.34
C PRO A 143 16.74 29.92 12.16
N ARG A 144 15.63 30.00 12.87
CA ARG A 144 14.74 31.17 12.85
C ARG A 144 15.33 32.26 13.77
N GLU A 145 14.93 33.51 13.54
CA GLU A 145 15.30 34.60 14.40
C GLU A 145 14.86 34.33 15.86
N GLY A 146 15.77 34.43 16.81
CA GLY A 146 15.52 34.11 18.21
C GLY A 146 15.46 32.62 18.57
N GLU A 147 15.61 31.72 17.58
CA GLU A 147 15.62 30.27 17.82
C GLU A 147 17.00 29.83 18.33
N SER A 148 17.04 29.08 19.45
CA SER A 148 18.29 28.47 19.92
C SER A 148 18.70 27.30 19.00
N ILE A 149 20.00 26.97 18.99
CA ILE A 149 20.52 25.83 18.22
C ILE A 149 19.81 24.52 18.60
N VAL A 150 19.50 24.34 19.90
CA VAL A 150 18.79 23.13 20.37
C VAL A 150 17.37 23.05 19.82
N GLN A 151 16.65 24.16 19.75
CA GLN A 151 15.33 24.25 19.18
C GLN A 151 15.35 24.01 17.65
N ALA A 152 16.28 24.69 16.96
CA ALA A 152 16.47 24.48 15.52
C ALA A 152 16.79 23.02 15.20
N TRP A 153 17.69 22.41 15.95
CA TRP A 153 18.04 21.00 15.79
C TRP A 153 16.86 20.06 16.06
N GLY A 154 16.07 20.35 17.11
CA GLY A 154 14.84 19.60 17.40
C GLY A 154 13.85 19.66 16.24
N ARG A 155 13.65 20.85 15.66
CA ARG A 155 12.79 21.06 14.49
C ARG A 155 13.29 20.30 13.26
N LEU A 156 14.60 20.36 12.98
CA LEU A 156 15.18 19.60 11.85
C LEU A 156 15.01 18.09 12.04
N LYS A 157 15.28 17.57 13.24
CA LYS A 157 15.07 16.14 13.53
C LYS A 157 13.62 15.71 13.35
N SER A 158 12.65 16.51 13.79
CA SER A 158 11.22 16.22 13.60
C SER A 158 10.87 16.11 12.12
N MET A 159 11.39 17.02 11.29
CA MET A 159 11.17 16.99 9.85
C MET A 159 11.81 15.77 9.18
N LEU A 160 13.03 15.41 9.57
CA LEU A 160 13.71 14.21 9.07
C LEU A 160 12.95 12.94 9.42
N TYR A 161 12.36 12.90 10.61
CA TYR A 161 11.52 11.78 11.04
C TYR A 161 10.22 11.67 10.22
N SER A 162 9.59 12.80 9.92
CA SER A 162 8.35 12.86 9.16
C SER A 162 8.54 12.62 7.64
N CYS A 163 9.77 12.77 7.13
CA CYS A 163 10.08 12.55 5.72
C CYS A 163 11.18 11.48 5.55
N PRO A 164 10.89 10.18 5.68
CA PRO A 164 11.89 9.10 5.62
C PRO A 164 12.62 9.01 4.28
N ASN A 165 12.00 9.50 3.20
CA ASN A 165 12.58 9.53 1.84
C ASN A 165 13.24 10.89 1.50
N HIS A 166 13.78 11.59 2.51
CA HIS A 166 14.41 12.90 2.31
C HIS A 166 15.68 12.86 1.46
N GLU A 167 16.33 11.70 1.31
CA GLU A 167 17.59 11.49 0.54
C GLU A 167 18.78 12.38 0.99
N LEU A 168 18.69 13.00 2.15
CA LEU A 168 19.81 13.78 2.70
C LEU A 168 20.89 12.82 3.20
N SER A 169 22.13 13.08 2.84
CA SER A 169 23.26 12.31 3.37
C SER A 169 23.47 12.62 4.85
N LYS A 170 24.01 11.65 5.60
CA LYS A 170 24.37 11.86 7.01
C LYS A 170 25.37 13.03 7.18
N LEU A 171 26.20 13.29 6.15
CA LEU A 171 27.16 14.39 6.14
C LEU A 171 26.51 15.77 5.97
N THR A 172 25.32 15.83 5.36
CA THR A 172 24.59 17.09 5.18
C THR A 172 23.86 17.51 6.47
N ILE A 173 23.66 16.56 7.39
CA ILE A 173 22.89 16.76 8.63
C ILE A 173 23.82 17.08 9.82
N LEU A 174 25.12 16.86 9.71
CA LEU A 174 26.15 17.16 10.72
C LEU A 174 26.72 18.55 10.53
#